data_2708f0c8fbb1e153fd435835f01f0edb
#
_entry.id   2708f0c8fbb1e153fd435835f01f0edb
#
_cell.length_a   1.000
_cell.length_b   1.000
_cell.length_c   1.000
_cell.angle_alpha   90.00
_cell.angle_beta   90.00
_cell.angle_gamma   90.00
#
_symmetry.space_group_name_H-M   'P 1'
#
loop_
_entity.id
_entity.type
_entity.pdbx_description
1 polymer ?
#
loop_
_entity_poly.entity_id
_entity_poly.type
_entity_poly.pdbx_seq_one_letter_code
_entity_poly.pdbx_strand_id
1 'polypeptide(L)'
;MSKLIIFAPQCGGNHLANMIGASQNLDNCLNLQEIELAYQNDKNASHTHMNEFFINEMISYTVTIKNNSIYVGHLDEVWNNWDRLKDKIKDVLVIDLSKKAQETIRKNKITYLESCSYTKEFIEKLFPNWNVESIHLDDLFGNADMLKFILDGTSFSLDNRCVKLHNIWLKKIKDSK
;
A
#
# COMPACT_ATOMS: atom_id res chain seq x y z
N MET A 1 17.08 5.52 -1.67
CA MET A 1 15.92 6.36 -2.03
C MET A 1 14.71 5.76 -1.36
N SER A 2 13.66 6.53 -1.23
CA SER A 2 12.44 6.07 -0.57
C SER A 2 11.37 5.69 -1.57
N LYS A 3 10.38 4.94 -1.10
CA LYS A 3 9.28 4.38 -1.89
C LYS A 3 7.96 5.05 -1.47
N LEU A 4 7.00 5.06 -2.37
CA LEU A 4 5.66 5.60 -2.12
C LEU A 4 4.59 4.64 -2.64
N ILE A 5 3.56 4.41 -1.86
CA ILE A 5 2.34 3.75 -2.33
C ILE A 5 1.22 4.78 -2.44
N ILE A 6 0.65 4.90 -3.64
CA ILE A 6 -0.51 5.75 -3.90
C ILE A 6 -1.76 4.85 -3.96
N PHE A 7 -2.76 5.19 -3.17
CA PHE A 7 -3.98 4.39 -3.10
C PHE A 7 -5.20 5.24 -2.71
N ALA A 8 -6.39 4.77 -3.08
CA ALA A 8 -7.63 5.36 -2.58
C ALA A 8 -7.92 4.90 -1.15
N PRO A 9 -8.62 5.70 -0.33
CA PRO A 9 -9.03 5.29 1.01
C PRO A 9 -9.66 3.90 1.03
N GLN A 10 -9.39 3.11 2.08
CA GLN A 10 -9.90 1.75 2.29
C GLN A 10 -9.38 0.67 1.30
N CYS A 11 -8.41 0.98 0.46
CA CYS A 11 -7.86 0.03 -0.52
C CYS A 11 -6.65 -0.77 -0.02
N GLY A 12 -6.37 -0.80 1.27
CA GLY A 12 -5.33 -1.67 1.84
C GLY A 12 -3.89 -1.20 1.64
N GLY A 13 -3.68 0.07 1.25
CA GLY A 13 -2.34 0.61 0.99
C GLY A 13 -1.40 0.53 2.19
N ASN A 14 -1.90 0.78 3.38
CA ASN A 14 -1.12 0.66 4.63
C ASN A 14 -0.65 -0.78 4.87
N HIS A 15 -1.53 -1.77 4.68
CA HIS A 15 -1.18 -3.17 4.81
C HIS A 15 -0.07 -3.55 3.81
N LEU A 16 -0.22 -3.15 2.57
CA LEU A 16 0.78 -3.41 1.52
C LEU A 16 2.13 -2.75 1.84
N ALA A 17 2.12 -1.48 2.30
CA ALA A 17 3.33 -0.77 2.70
C ALA A 17 4.07 -1.49 3.83
N ASN A 18 3.35 -1.99 4.82
CA ASN A 18 3.93 -2.76 5.91
C ASN A 18 4.59 -4.04 5.44
N MET A 19 3.93 -4.80 4.58
CA MET A 19 4.51 -6.03 4.02
C MET A 19 5.78 -5.73 3.22
N ILE A 20 5.77 -4.74 2.35
CA ILE A 20 6.92 -4.35 1.54
C ILE A 20 8.04 -3.82 2.45
N GLY A 21 7.71 -2.93 3.37
CA GLY A 21 8.69 -2.35 4.30
C GLY A 21 9.40 -3.39 5.15
N ALA A 22 8.65 -4.33 5.72
CA ALA A 22 9.20 -5.42 6.51
C ALA A 22 9.99 -6.43 5.66
N SER A 23 9.55 -6.71 4.42
CA SER A 23 10.27 -7.58 3.48
C SER A 23 11.65 -7.02 3.11
N GLN A 24 11.75 -5.71 3.01
CA GLN A 24 12.93 -5.00 2.55
C GLN A 24 13.72 -4.34 3.69
N ASN A 25 13.31 -4.54 4.95
CA ASN A 25 13.91 -3.95 6.15
C ASN A 25 14.05 -2.42 6.03
N LEU A 26 12.94 -1.75 5.65
CA LEU A 26 12.93 -0.30 5.56
C LEU A 26 12.85 0.35 6.94
N ASP A 27 13.53 1.50 7.10
CA ASP A 27 13.83 2.11 8.42
C ASP A 27 12.58 2.56 9.21
N ASN A 28 11.49 2.86 8.51
CA ASN A 28 10.25 3.32 9.13
C ASN A 28 9.17 2.22 9.25
N CYS A 29 9.56 0.95 9.16
CA CYS A 29 8.64 -0.17 9.23
C CYS A 29 8.99 -1.12 10.36
N LEU A 30 7.96 -1.77 10.90
CA LEU A 30 8.13 -2.90 11.79
C LEU A 30 8.72 -4.09 11.02
N ASN A 31 9.45 -4.96 11.72
CA ASN A 31 9.88 -6.22 11.13
C ASN A 31 8.71 -7.21 11.01
N LEU A 32 8.90 -8.28 10.24
CA LEU A 32 7.85 -9.27 9.98
C LEU A 32 7.28 -9.93 11.23
N GLN A 33 8.11 -10.18 12.25
CA GLN A 33 7.67 -10.79 13.49
C GLN A 33 6.78 -9.85 14.31
N GLU A 34 7.14 -8.58 14.38
CA GLU A 34 6.34 -7.55 15.04
C GLU A 34 5.00 -7.36 14.36
N ILE A 35 4.98 -7.36 13.03
CA ILE A 35 3.74 -7.29 12.24
C ILE A 35 2.86 -8.52 12.50
N GLU A 36 3.44 -9.72 12.50
CA GLU A 36 2.68 -10.96 12.76
C GLU A 36 2.03 -10.92 14.15
N LEU A 37 2.76 -10.49 15.18
CA LEU A 37 2.23 -10.33 16.53
C LEU A 37 1.11 -9.27 16.59
N ALA A 38 1.29 -8.14 15.91
CA ALA A 38 0.27 -7.11 15.83
C ALA A 38 -1.01 -7.65 15.17
N TYR A 39 -0.89 -8.37 14.07
CA TYR A 39 -2.05 -8.99 13.40
C TYR A 39 -2.76 -10.05 14.26
N GLN A 40 -2.03 -10.80 15.07
CA GLN A 40 -2.62 -11.82 15.95
C GLN A 40 -3.38 -11.20 17.12
N ASN A 41 -2.87 -10.10 17.67
CA ASN A 41 -3.38 -9.48 18.88
C ASN A 41 -4.50 -8.47 18.62
N ASP A 42 -4.56 -7.88 17.44
CA ASP A 42 -5.58 -6.88 17.11
C ASP A 42 -6.91 -7.57 16.75
N LYS A 43 -7.83 -7.56 17.71
CA LYS A 43 -9.20 -8.07 17.51
C LYS A 43 -10.02 -7.18 16.57
N ASN A 44 -9.63 -5.92 16.41
CA ASN A 44 -10.33 -4.90 15.63
C ASN A 44 -9.62 -4.55 14.32
N ALA A 45 -8.65 -5.33 13.88
CA ALA A 45 -7.98 -5.13 12.60
C ALA A 45 -8.97 -5.22 11.45
N SER A 46 -9.94 -4.32 11.47
CA SER A 46 -10.79 -4.05 10.34
C SER A 46 -9.95 -3.40 9.25
N HIS A 47 -10.23 -3.72 8.08
CA HIS A 47 -9.61 -3.57 6.78
C HIS A 47 -8.87 -2.25 6.50
N THR A 48 -8.86 -1.25 7.37
CA THR A 48 -8.35 0.06 6.96
C THR A 48 -7.52 0.80 7.98
N HIS A 49 -7.63 0.47 9.25
CA HIS A 49 -7.00 1.25 10.31
C HIS A 49 -6.26 0.37 11.29
N MET A 50 -5.20 -0.28 10.83
CA MET A 50 -4.19 -0.81 11.74
C MET A 50 -3.27 0.35 12.17
N ASN A 51 -3.89 1.43 12.65
CA ASN A 51 -3.22 2.70 12.87
C ASN A 51 -2.36 2.73 14.13
N GLU A 52 -2.56 1.82 15.05
CA GLU A 52 -1.85 1.88 16.34
C GLU A 52 -0.48 1.20 16.32
N PHE A 53 -0.19 0.38 15.30
CA PHE A 53 1.02 -0.46 15.29
C PHE A 53 1.98 -0.19 14.13
N PHE A 54 1.62 0.68 13.21
CA PHE A 54 2.40 0.89 12.01
C PHE A 54 2.88 2.33 11.90
N ILE A 55 4.18 2.48 11.82
CA ILE A 55 4.83 3.75 11.47
C ILE A 55 4.62 3.98 9.97
N ASN A 56 3.38 4.06 9.55
CA ASN A 56 3.05 4.50 8.21
C ASN A 56 2.88 6.00 8.26
N GLU A 57 3.94 6.64 7.85
CA GLU A 57 3.87 8.07 7.67
C GLU A 57 3.07 8.35 6.40
N MET A 58 1.78 8.68 6.57
CA MET A 58 1.01 9.32 5.52
C MET A 58 1.72 10.57 5.06
N ILE A 59 1.80 10.77 3.76
CA ILE A 59 2.37 11.98 3.20
C ILE A 59 1.55 13.18 3.68
N SER A 60 2.17 14.02 4.50
CA SER A 60 1.60 15.26 5.01
C SER A 60 2.66 16.36 5.02
N TYR A 61 2.24 17.59 5.26
CA TYR A 61 3.17 18.73 5.30
C TYR A 61 4.23 18.62 6.41
N THR A 62 3.97 17.84 7.44
CA THR A 62 4.85 17.69 8.61
C THR A 62 5.84 16.54 8.47
N VAL A 63 5.61 15.59 7.57
CA VAL A 63 6.46 14.42 7.42
C VAL A 63 7.78 14.77 6.76
N THR A 64 8.88 14.41 7.40
CA THR A 64 10.23 14.52 6.82
C THR A 64 10.55 13.25 6.04
N ILE A 65 10.75 13.38 4.72
CA ILE A 65 11.11 12.25 3.88
C ILE A 65 12.55 11.83 4.16
N LYS A 66 12.72 10.66 4.73
CA LYS A 66 14.00 10.01 5.04
C LYS A 66 14.36 9.04 3.91
N ASN A 67 15.63 8.70 3.76
CA ASN A 67 16.07 7.63 2.87
C ASN A 67 15.64 6.25 3.42
N ASN A 68 15.68 5.24 2.55
CA ASN A 68 15.40 3.84 2.91
C ASN A 68 14.08 3.65 3.67
N SER A 69 13.05 4.37 3.25
CA SER A 69 11.73 4.38 3.90
C SER A 69 10.62 4.18 2.88
N ILE A 70 9.46 3.74 3.33
CA ILE A 70 8.25 3.67 2.52
C ILE A 70 7.19 4.59 3.11
N TYR A 71 6.48 5.27 2.24
CA TYR A 71 5.41 6.20 2.58
C TYR A 71 4.13 5.78 1.89
N VAL A 72 3.03 6.25 2.41
CA VAL A 72 1.71 6.06 1.82
C VAL A 72 1.02 7.41 1.65
N GLY A 73 0.18 7.54 0.64
CA GLY A 73 -0.57 8.78 0.44
C GLY A 73 -1.72 8.61 -0.53
N HIS A 74 -2.72 9.46 -0.35
CA HIS A 74 -3.76 9.65 -1.35
C HIS A 74 -3.26 10.65 -2.41
N LEU A 75 -3.89 10.63 -3.56
CA LEU A 75 -3.39 11.40 -4.70
C LEU A 75 -3.32 12.90 -4.43
N ASP A 76 -4.31 13.45 -3.73
CA ASP A 76 -4.37 14.86 -3.34
C ASP A 76 -3.23 15.23 -2.36
N GLU A 77 -2.93 14.37 -1.40
CA GLU A 77 -1.82 14.56 -0.47
C GLU A 77 -0.47 14.54 -1.19
N VAL A 78 -0.31 13.61 -2.13
CA VAL A 78 0.91 13.49 -2.95
C VAL A 78 1.06 14.72 -3.84
N TRP A 79 -0.02 15.17 -4.49
CA TRP A 79 -0.02 16.37 -5.32
C TRP A 79 0.36 17.62 -4.53
N ASN A 80 -0.26 17.82 -3.38
CA ASN A 80 0.01 18.97 -2.51
C ASN A 80 1.43 19.01 -1.93
N ASN A 81 2.13 17.86 -1.93
CA ASN A 81 3.49 17.72 -1.42
C ASN A 81 4.53 17.48 -2.52
N TRP A 82 4.17 17.61 -3.79
CA TRP A 82 5.00 17.28 -4.94
C TRP A 82 6.43 17.83 -4.86
N ASP A 83 6.59 19.12 -4.58
CA ASP A 83 7.91 19.76 -4.53
C ASP A 83 8.85 19.16 -3.49
N ARG A 84 8.31 18.54 -2.46
CA ARG A 84 9.07 17.88 -1.40
C ARG A 84 9.40 16.42 -1.75
N LEU A 85 8.57 15.80 -2.58
CA LEU A 85 8.64 14.38 -2.91
C LEU A 85 9.49 14.11 -4.15
N LYS A 86 9.43 14.95 -5.16
CA LYS A 86 9.96 14.73 -6.52
C LYS A 86 11.42 14.28 -6.57
N ASP A 87 12.26 14.78 -5.64
CA ASP A 87 13.69 14.46 -5.60
C ASP A 87 14.05 13.36 -4.59
N LYS A 88 13.11 12.94 -3.76
CA LYS A 88 13.32 11.98 -2.67
C LYS A 88 12.65 10.63 -2.90
N ILE A 89 11.54 10.65 -3.61
CA ILE A 89 10.82 9.47 -4.05
C ILE A 89 11.19 9.18 -5.50
N LYS A 90 11.43 7.91 -5.80
CA LYS A 90 11.72 7.48 -7.16
C LYS A 90 10.83 6.32 -7.58
N ASP A 91 10.62 5.37 -6.69
CA ASP A 91 9.80 4.19 -6.95
C ASP A 91 8.42 4.39 -6.33
N VAL A 92 7.40 4.26 -7.15
CA VAL A 92 6.00 4.47 -6.78
C VAL A 92 5.18 3.25 -7.18
N LEU A 93 4.39 2.73 -6.25
CA LEU A 93 3.42 1.68 -6.49
C LEU A 93 2.01 2.26 -6.39
N VAL A 94 1.21 2.04 -7.42
CA VAL A 94 -0.20 2.46 -7.45
C VAL A 94 -1.09 1.26 -7.21
N ILE A 95 -2.05 1.37 -6.29
CA ILE A 95 -3.16 0.42 -6.22
C ILE A 95 -4.23 0.89 -7.21
N ASP A 96 -4.28 0.21 -8.34
CA ASP A 96 -5.11 0.59 -9.49
C ASP A 96 -6.58 0.23 -9.25
N LEU A 97 -7.45 1.22 -9.43
CA LEU A 97 -8.91 1.12 -9.35
C LEU A 97 -9.55 1.11 -10.73
N SER A 98 -9.02 0.33 -11.65
CA SER A 98 -9.63 0.17 -12.96
C SER A 98 -11.07 -0.35 -12.86
N LYS A 99 -11.82 -0.30 -13.98
CA LYS A 99 -13.21 -0.80 -14.03
C LYS A 99 -13.34 -2.26 -13.58
N LYS A 100 -12.26 -3.05 -13.65
CA LYS A 100 -12.25 -4.44 -13.18
C LYS A 100 -12.35 -4.56 -11.65
N ALA A 101 -11.93 -3.55 -10.91
CA ALA A 101 -12.00 -3.53 -9.45
C ALA A 101 -13.40 -3.31 -8.86
N GLN A 102 -14.42 -3.05 -9.67
CA GLN A 102 -15.76 -2.69 -9.18
C GLN A 102 -16.42 -3.78 -8.33
N GLU A 103 -16.18 -5.03 -8.64
CA GLU A 103 -16.71 -6.15 -7.85
C GLU A 103 -16.03 -6.23 -6.48
N THR A 104 -14.71 -6.14 -6.43
CA THR A 104 -13.93 -6.12 -5.19
C THR A 104 -14.31 -4.94 -4.33
N ILE A 105 -14.50 -3.76 -4.92
CA ILE A 105 -14.95 -2.55 -4.24
C ILE A 105 -16.31 -2.80 -3.57
N ARG A 106 -17.27 -3.30 -4.31
CA ARG A 106 -18.61 -3.61 -3.79
C ARG A 106 -18.60 -4.69 -2.71
N LYS A 107 -17.89 -5.79 -2.96
CA LYS A 107 -17.77 -6.92 -2.04
C LYS A 107 -17.12 -6.53 -0.70
N ASN A 108 -16.15 -5.63 -0.76
CA ASN A 108 -15.41 -5.16 0.42
C ASN A 108 -15.98 -3.87 1.01
N LYS A 109 -17.18 -3.42 0.57
CA LYS A 109 -17.86 -2.21 1.07
C LYS A 109 -16.95 -0.99 1.06
N ILE A 110 -16.09 -0.87 0.05
CA ILE A 110 -15.27 0.31 -0.14
C ILE A 110 -16.19 1.44 -0.60
N THR A 111 -16.38 2.43 0.27
CA THR A 111 -17.38 3.49 0.06
C THR A 111 -16.81 4.73 -0.59
N TYR A 112 -15.49 4.90 -0.56
CA TYR A 112 -14.83 6.07 -1.10
C TYR A 112 -14.25 5.75 -2.48
N LEU A 113 -14.90 6.27 -3.49
CA LEU A 113 -14.46 6.19 -4.88
C LEU A 113 -14.26 7.60 -5.39
N GLU A 114 -13.08 8.12 -5.22
CA GLU A 114 -12.62 9.13 -6.16
C GLU A 114 -12.31 8.42 -7.47
N SER A 115 -13.08 8.79 -8.49
CA SER A 115 -13.02 8.37 -9.88
C SER A 115 -11.62 7.99 -10.37
N CYS A 116 -11.52 7.09 -11.32
CA CYS A 116 -10.54 6.85 -12.39
C CYS A 116 -9.08 7.40 -12.28
N SER A 117 -8.73 8.15 -11.26
CA SER A 117 -7.44 8.85 -11.11
C SER A 117 -6.33 7.98 -10.50
N TYR A 118 -6.68 6.79 -10.02
CA TYR A 118 -5.73 5.84 -9.43
C TYR A 118 -5.36 4.78 -10.45
N THR A 119 -4.86 5.19 -11.62
CA THR A 119 -4.29 4.28 -12.60
C THR A 119 -2.82 4.59 -12.82
N LYS A 120 -2.05 3.58 -13.22
CA LYS A 120 -0.62 3.74 -13.54
C LYS A 120 -0.42 4.86 -14.56
N GLU A 121 -1.15 4.81 -15.66
CA GLU A 121 -1.03 5.76 -16.77
C GLU A 121 -1.33 7.20 -16.34
N PHE A 122 -2.29 7.39 -15.45
CA PHE A 122 -2.61 8.71 -14.94
C PHE A 122 -1.48 9.25 -14.04
N ILE A 123 -0.92 8.41 -13.16
CA ILE A 123 0.17 8.79 -12.27
C ILE A 123 1.46 9.07 -13.05
N GLU A 124 1.80 8.25 -14.04
CA GLU A 124 2.95 8.48 -14.94
C GLU A 124 2.83 9.81 -15.69
N LYS A 125 1.63 10.15 -16.11
CA LYS A 125 1.38 11.44 -16.79
C LYS A 125 1.53 12.64 -15.86
N LEU A 126 1.12 12.52 -14.60
CA LEU A 126 1.26 13.59 -13.62
C LEU A 126 2.71 13.72 -13.11
N PHE A 127 3.41 12.61 -12.98
CA PHE A 127 4.72 12.54 -12.34
C PHE A 127 5.74 11.79 -13.24
N PRO A 128 6.14 12.36 -14.36
CA PRO A 128 6.89 11.66 -15.42
C PRO A 128 8.30 11.21 -15.02
N ASN A 129 8.85 11.68 -13.91
CA ASN A 129 10.18 11.32 -13.42
C ASN A 129 10.16 10.15 -12.43
N TRP A 130 9.00 9.64 -12.06
CA TRP A 130 8.87 8.51 -11.17
C TRP A 130 8.86 7.19 -11.94
N ASN A 131 9.44 6.17 -11.33
CA ASN A 131 9.30 4.78 -11.77
C ASN A 131 8.01 4.23 -11.19
N VAL A 132 6.96 4.15 -11.98
CA VAL A 132 5.62 3.78 -11.51
C VAL A 132 5.33 2.33 -11.85
N GLU A 133 5.06 1.54 -10.81
CA GLU A 133 4.51 0.20 -10.88
C GLU A 133 3.04 0.23 -10.46
N SER A 134 2.28 -0.79 -10.80
CA SER A 134 0.90 -0.92 -10.35
C SER A 134 0.51 -2.35 -10.03
N ILE A 135 -0.42 -2.49 -9.10
CA ILE A 135 -1.18 -3.72 -8.86
C ILE A 135 -2.66 -3.39 -8.94
N HIS A 136 -3.46 -4.32 -9.44
CA HIS A 136 -4.91 -4.17 -9.35
C HIS A 136 -5.41 -4.42 -7.94
N LEU A 137 -6.46 -3.69 -7.55
CA LEU A 137 -7.11 -3.90 -6.26
C LEU A 137 -7.56 -5.35 -6.08
N ASP A 138 -8.02 -5.99 -7.16
CA ASP A 138 -8.44 -7.40 -7.15
C ASP A 138 -7.30 -8.34 -6.79
N ASP A 139 -6.07 -8.04 -7.20
CA ASP A 139 -4.88 -8.84 -6.85
C ASP A 139 -4.54 -8.71 -5.38
N LEU A 140 -4.66 -7.50 -4.82
CA LEU A 140 -4.41 -7.26 -3.39
C LEU A 140 -5.45 -7.96 -2.50
N PHE A 141 -6.73 -8.03 -2.91
CA PHE A 141 -7.78 -8.74 -2.16
C PHE A 141 -7.96 -10.20 -2.60
N GLY A 142 -7.13 -10.66 -3.51
CA GLY A 142 -7.16 -11.99 -4.10
C GLY A 142 -6.26 -13.00 -3.40
N ASN A 143 -5.39 -13.61 -4.18
CA ASN A 143 -4.49 -14.66 -3.74
C ASN A 143 -3.10 -14.10 -3.37
N ALA A 144 -2.61 -14.43 -2.17
CA ALA A 144 -1.34 -13.95 -1.66
C ALA A 144 -0.13 -14.38 -2.51
N ASP A 145 -0.15 -15.59 -3.06
CA ASP A 145 0.94 -16.08 -3.93
C ASP A 145 0.95 -15.32 -5.27
N MET A 146 -0.23 -14.99 -5.79
CA MET A 146 -0.35 -14.18 -7.00
C MET A 146 0.14 -12.75 -6.76
N LEU A 147 -0.23 -12.13 -5.64
CA LEU A 147 0.26 -10.80 -5.27
C LEU A 147 1.80 -10.80 -5.19
N LYS A 148 2.38 -11.81 -4.53
CA LYS A 148 3.83 -11.95 -4.47
C LYS A 148 4.43 -12.09 -5.86
N PHE A 149 3.87 -12.95 -6.70
CA PHE A 149 4.34 -13.18 -8.08
C PHE A 149 4.33 -11.90 -8.92
N ILE A 150 3.27 -11.09 -8.81
CA ILE A 150 3.14 -9.81 -9.52
C ILE A 150 4.23 -8.82 -9.08
N LEU A 151 4.57 -8.79 -7.78
CA LEU A 151 5.57 -7.89 -7.24
C LEU A 151 7.01 -8.42 -7.36
N ASP A 152 7.20 -9.70 -7.64
CA ASP A 152 8.54 -10.27 -7.86
C ASP A 152 9.19 -9.62 -9.09
N GLY A 153 10.44 -9.20 -8.92
CA GLY A 153 11.18 -8.49 -9.98
C GLY A 153 10.94 -6.98 -10.03
N THR A 154 9.99 -6.46 -9.25
CA THR A 154 9.80 -5.02 -9.09
C THR A 154 10.62 -4.47 -7.90
N SER A 155 10.69 -3.17 -7.76
CA SER A 155 11.26 -2.53 -6.57
C SER A 155 10.44 -2.75 -5.30
N PHE A 156 9.26 -3.38 -5.39
CA PHE A 156 8.30 -3.64 -4.32
C PHE A 156 8.15 -5.12 -3.96
N SER A 157 9.16 -5.93 -4.25
CA SER A 157 9.14 -7.38 -3.99
C SER A 157 8.83 -7.74 -2.53
N LEU A 158 8.17 -8.89 -2.35
CA LEU A 158 7.75 -9.42 -1.06
C LEU A 158 8.57 -10.65 -0.64
N ASP A 159 8.90 -10.73 0.65
CA ASP A 159 9.42 -11.95 1.26
C ASP A 159 8.34 -13.06 1.30
N ASN A 160 8.73 -14.33 1.21
CA ASN A 160 7.81 -15.46 1.26
C ASN A 160 6.96 -15.49 2.54
N ARG A 161 7.49 -15.00 3.66
CA ARG A 161 6.77 -14.91 4.92
C ARG A 161 5.58 -13.95 4.85
N CYS A 162 5.60 -12.99 3.93
CA CYS A 162 4.50 -12.04 3.73
C CYS A 162 3.23 -12.72 3.19
N VAL A 163 3.35 -13.84 2.47
CA VAL A 163 2.20 -14.64 2.02
C VAL A 163 1.33 -15.04 3.21
N LYS A 164 1.96 -15.52 4.31
CA LYS A 164 1.26 -15.87 5.54
C LYS A 164 0.55 -14.66 6.15
N LEU A 165 1.24 -13.53 6.27
CA LEU A 165 0.67 -12.30 6.83
C LEU A 165 -0.50 -11.78 6.00
N HIS A 166 -0.38 -11.83 4.69
CA HIS A 166 -1.46 -11.42 3.80
C HIS A 166 -2.69 -12.30 3.94
N ASN A 167 -2.52 -13.61 4.07
CA ASN A 167 -3.62 -14.54 4.32
C ASN A 167 -4.32 -14.28 5.67
N ILE A 168 -3.56 -13.94 6.72
CA ILE A 168 -4.13 -13.55 8.02
C ILE A 168 -4.97 -12.27 7.86
N TRP A 169 -4.45 -11.27 7.17
CA TRP A 169 -5.16 -10.02 6.89
C TRP A 169 -6.44 -10.24 6.10
N LEU A 170 -6.39 -11.02 5.01
CA LEU A 170 -7.59 -11.36 4.22
C LEU A 170 -8.66 -12.09 5.03
N LYS A 171 -8.24 -12.99 5.93
CA LYS A 171 -9.17 -13.67 6.84
C LYS A 171 -9.87 -12.69 7.76
N LYS A 172 -9.13 -11.80 8.41
CA LYS A 172 -9.69 -10.78 9.30
C LYS A 172 -10.69 -9.86 8.61
N ILE A 173 -10.42 -9.45 7.38
CA ILE A 173 -11.38 -8.66 6.58
C ILE A 173 -12.67 -9.43 6.35
N LYS A 174 -12.60 -10.73 6.09
CA LYS A 174 -13.80 -11.56 5.90
C LYS A 174 -14.60 -11.73 7.21
N ASP A 175 -13.90 -11.89 8.32
CA ASP A 175 -14.51 -12.12 9.63
C ASP A 175 -15.11 -10.84 10.25
N SER A 176 -14.71 -9.66 9.77
CA SER A 176 -15.21 -8.35 10.22
C SER A 176 -16.48 -7.87 9.50
N LYS A 177 -17.00 -8.65 8.57
CA LYS A 177 -18.24 -8.39 7.80
C LYS A 177 -19.42 -9.18 8.33
#